data_7ceeb0877641c8bbe57630dc72ad0acd
#
_entry.id   7ceeb0877641c8bbe57630dc72ad0acd
#
_cell.length_a   1.000
_cell.length_b   1.000
_cell.length_c   1.000
_cell.angle_alpha   90.00
_cell.angle_beta   90.00
_cell.angle_gamma   90.00
#
_symmetry.space_group_name_H-M   'P 1'
#
loop_
_entity.id
_entity.type
_entity.pdbx_description
1 polymer ?
#
loop_
_entity_poly.entity_id
_entity_poly.type
_entity_poly.pdbx_seq_one_letter_code
_entity_poly.pdbx_strand_id
1 'polypeptide(L)'
;PDMMQAGTLGNGREGFLYKSVEDGLILSVAGPAADVDEVNALVSLGGAGQEAVSKAIGISVLVAAVTKDKASLAWAGEALKNLGNGWKATFSGWAVDLSPVADTSVIHVLITKTVR
;
A
#
# COMPACT_ATOMS: atom_id res chain seq x y z
N PRO A 1 -16.74 -11.66 2.62
CA PRO A 1 -15.62 -12.60 2.69
C PRO A 1 -14.42 -12.11 1.90
N ASP A 2 -13.26 -12.53 2.34
CA ASP A 2 -12.01 -12.18 1.69
C ASP A 2 -11.84 -12.97 0.40
N MET A 3 -11.25 -12.33 -0.61
CA MET A 3 -10.90 -12.98 -1.86
C MET A 3 -9.40 -12.90 -2.08
N MET A 4 -8.82 -14.03 -2.47
CA MET A 4 -7.42 -14.13 -2.85
C MET A 4 -7.33 -14.76 -4.23
N GLN A 5 -6.57 -14.14 -5.13
CA GLN A 5 -6.44 -14.62 -6.49
C GLN A 5 -5.02 -14.42 -6.99
N ALA A 6 -4.40 -15.48 -7.46
CA ALA A 6 -3.11 -15.43 -8.13
C ALA A 6 -3.32 -15.64 -9.63
N GLY A 7 -2.45 -15.09 -10.45
CA GLY A 7 -2.50 -15.24 -11.91
C GLY A 7 -2.26 -13.94 -12.63
N THR A 8 -3.03 -13.67 -13.66
CA THR A 8 -2.91 -12.44 -14.44
C THR A 8 -3.78 -11.34 -13.86
N LEU A 9 -3.16 -10.21 -13.51
CA LEU A 9 -3.85 -9.02 -13.02
C LEU A 9 -4.59 -8.32 -14.18
N GLY A 10 -5.46 -7.37 -13.82
CA GLY A 10 -6.21 -6.58 -14.79
C GLY A 10 -5.34 -5.79 -15.76
N ASN A 11 -4.09 -5.50 -15.40
CA ASN A 11 -3.11 -4.84 -16.28
C ASN A 11 -2.34 -5.83 -17.16
N GLY A 12 -2.69 -7.11 -17.16
CA GLY A 12 -2.03 -8.14 -17.97
C GLY A 12 -0.77 -8.73 -17.33
N ARG A 13 -0.38 -8.27 -16.15
CA ARG A 13 0.83 -8.74 -15.48
C ARG A 13 0.52 -9.95 -14.59
N GLU A 14 1.50 -10.85 -14.47
CA GLU A 14 1.46 -11.91 -13.48
C GLU A 14 1.47 -11.27 -12.08
N GLY A 15 0.70 -11.81 -11.16
CA GLY A 15 0.69 -11.28 -9.81
C GLY A 15 -0.38 -11.90 -8.95
N PHE A 16 -0.75 -11.14 -7.92
CA PHE A 16 -1.62 -11.59 -6.85
C PHE A 16 -2.58 -10.45 -6.50
N LEU A 17 -3.85 -10.80 -6.32
CA LEU A 17 -4.87 -9.85 -5.89
C LEU A 17 -5.51 -10.37 -4.61
N TYR A 18 -5.56 -9.51 -3.60
CA TYR A 18 -6.29 -9.76 -2.36
C TYR A 18 -7.34 -8.67 -2.18
N LYS A 19 -8.53 -9.08 -1.81
CA LYS A 19 -9.62 -8.14 -1.56
C LYS A 19 -10.35 -8.56 -0.30
N SER A 20 -10.47 -7.62 0.64
CA SER A 20 -11.25 -7.79 1.86
C SER A 20 -12.26 -6.65 1.96
N VAL A 21 -13.53 -6.96 1.75
CA VAL A 21 -14.61 -5.97 1.86
C VAL A 21 -14.76 -5.54 3.32
N GLU A 22 -14.64 -6.48 4.24
CA GLU A 22 -14.77 -6.22 5.67
C GLU A 22 -13.70 -5.26 6.17
N ASP A 23 -12.46 -5.43 5.71
CA ASP A 23 -11.34 -4.56 6.12
C ASP A 23 -11.19 -3.32 5.24
N GLY A 24 -11.98 -3.19 4.19
CA GLY A 24 -11.87 -2.07 3.27
C GLY A 24 -10.53 -2.04 2.54
N LEU A 25 -10.03 -3.22 2.14
CA LEU A 25 -8.69 -3.36 1.56
C LEU A 25 -8.76 -4.03 0.19
N ILE A 26 -8.09 -3.43 -0.77
CA ILE A 26 -7.79 -4.07 -2.05
C ILE A 26 -6.27 -3.97 -2.23
N LEU A 27 -5.62 -5.11 -2.38
CA LEU A 27 -4.17 -5.19 -2.51
C LEU A 27 -3.82 -5.97 -3.77
N SER A 28 -2.99 -5.42 -4.62
CA SER A 28 -2.42 -6.16 -5.75
C SER A 28 -0.90 -6.11 -5.68
N VAL A 29 -0.29 -7.24 -6.01
CA VAL A 29 1.16 -7.40 -6.05
C VAL A 29 1.51 -7.90 -7.43
N ALA A 30 2.31 -7.14 -8.17
CA ALA A 30 2.68 -7.46 -9.54
C ALA A 30 4.12 -7.97 -9.63
N GLY A 31 4.34 -8.89 -10.55
CA GLY A 31 5.60 -9.56 -10.76
C GLY A 31 5.54 -11.01 -10.30
N PRO A 32 6.48 -11.85 -10.74
CA PRO A 32 6.56 -13.24 -10.28
C PRO A 32 6.85 -13.30 -8.78
N ALA A 33 6.44 -14.37 -8.11
CA ALA A 33 6.57 -14.50 -6.66
C ALA A 33 7.99 -14.28 -6.15
N ALA A 34 8.99 -14.64 -6.95
CA ALA A 34 10.40 -14.48 -6.59
C ALA A 34 10.95 -13.08 -6.91
N ASP A 35 10.20 -12.24 -7.65
CA ASP A 35 10.69 -10.93 -8.09
C ASP A 35 9.53 -9.95 -8.22
N VAL A 36 8.86 -9.70 -7.10
CA VAL A 36 7.80 -8.69 -7.01
C VAL A 36 8.40 -7.31 -7.27
N ASP A 37 7.79 -6.53 -8.15
CA ASP A 37 8.26 -5.19 -8.48
C ASP A 37 7.25 -4.07 -8.27
N GLU A 38 6.01 -4.40 -7.92
CA GLU A 38 4.98 -3.41 -7.64
C GLU A 38 3.99 -3.91 -6.60
N VAL A 39 3.69 -3.07 -5.64
CA VAL A 39 2.61 -3.29 -4.67
C VAL A 39 1.67 -2.10 -4.75
N ASN A 40 0.40 -2.38 -4.95
CA ASN A 40 -0.64 -1.36 -5.10
C ASN A 40 -1.77 -1.70 -4.13
N ALA A 41 -2.13 -0.76 -3.28
CA ALA A 41 -3.18 -0.98 -2.31
C ALA A 41 -4.13 0.22 -2.24
N LEU A 42 -5.41 -0.08 -2.05
CA LEU A 42 -6.42 0.89 -1.67
C LEU A 42 -6.92 0.49 -0.29
N VAL A 43 -6.76 1.37 0.68
CA VAL A 43 -7.11 1.11 2.07
C VAL A 43 -8.13 2.13 2.53
N SER A 44 -9.33 1.67 2.87
CA SER A 44 -10.34 2.53 3.47
C SER A 44 -10.04 2.66 4.97
N LEU A 45 -9.81 3.88 5.43
CA LEU A 45 -9.56 4.13 6.84
C LEU A 45 -10.83 3.99 7.68
N GLY A 46 -12.00 3.94 7.03
CA GLY A 46 -13.27 3.86 7.72
C GLY A 46 -13.61 5.15 8.44
N GLY A 47 -14.15 5.04 9.64
CA GLY A 47 -14.46 6.20 10.45
C GLY A 47 -13.24 6.86 11.06
N ALA A 48 -13.46 7.60 12.12
CA ALA A 48 -12.40 8.23 12.91
C ALA A 48 -11.94 7.30 14.04
N GLY A 49 -10.90 7.71 14.73
CA GLY A 49 -10.49 7.08 15.98
C GLY A 49 -9.57 5.90 15.78
N GLN A 50 -9.74 4.89 16.64
CA GLN A 50 -8.78 3.80 16.78
C GLN A 50 -8.71 2.90 15.54
N GLU A 51 -9.81 2.73 14.84
CA GLU A 51 -9.84 1.94 13.61
C GLU A 51 -8.95 2.57 12.54
N ALA A 52 -9.06 3.88 12.34
CA ALA A 52 -8.22 4.60 11.38
C ALA A 52 -6.75 4.52 11.77
N VAL A 53 -6.44 4.64 13.07
CA VAL A 53 -5.07 4.52 13.58
C VAL A 53 -4.51 3.14 13.31
N SER A 54 -5.27 2.08 13.56
CA SER A 54 -4.84 0.70 13.32
C SER A 54 -4.53 0.46 11.84
N LYS A 55 -5.36 0.98 10.95
CA LYS A 55 -5.14 0.84 9.50
C LYS A 55 -3.94 1.64 9.03
N ALA A 56 -3.73 2.82 9.59
CA ALA A 56 -2.54 3.62 9.29
C ALA A 56 -1.25 2.90 9.72
N ILE A 57 -1.26 2.27 10.88
CA ILE A 57 -0.14 1.44 11.34
C ILE A 57 0.09 0.29 10.36
N GLY A 58 -0.98 -0.37 9.91
CA GLY A 58 -0.89 -1.44 8.93
C GLY A 58 -0.26 -0.99 7.62
N ILE A 59 -0.61 0.19 7.12
CA ILE A 59 0.01 0.76 5.92
C ILE A 59 1.51 0.99 6.16
N SER A 60 1.89 1.55 7.30
CA SER A 60 3.29 1.81 7.62
C SER A 60 4.09 0.51 7.68
N VAL A 61 3.52 -0.53 8.28
CA VAL A 61 4.17 -1.85 8.35
C VAL A 61 4.31 -2.45 6.95
N LEU A 62 3.31 -2.33 6.10
CA LEU A 62 3.38 -2.80 4.72
C LEU A 62 4.52 -2.12 3.96
N VAL A 63 4.62 -0.81 4.06
CA VAL A 63 5.70 -0.04 3.41
C VAL A 63 7.06 -0.52 3.89
N ALA A 64 7.23 -0.67 5.20
CA ALA A 64 8.50 -1.13 5.77
C ALA A 64 8.84 -2.57 5.35
N ALA A 65 7.85 -3.43 5.28
CA ALA A 65 8.03 -4.84 4.88
C ALA A 65 8.47 -4.95 3.42
N VAL A 66 7.90 -4.14 2.54
CA VAL A 66 8.23 -4.17 1.11
C VAL A 66 9.59 -3.54 0.85
N THR A 67 9.85 -2.37 1.41
CA THR A 67 11.12 -1.65 1.20
C THR A 67 12.29 -2.28 1.96
N LYS A 68 11.98 -3.02 3.03
CA LYS A 68 12.97 -3.59 3.96
C LYS A 68 13.88 -2.51 4.54
N ASP A 69 13.32 -1.32 4.75
CA ASP A 69 14.03 -0.15 5.25
C ASP A 69 13.28 0.43 6.43
N LYS A 70 13.89 0.42 7.60
CA LYS A 70 13.26 0.90 8.83
C LYS A 70 12.87 2.37 8.78
N ALA A 71 13.62 3.18 8.03
CA ALA A 71 13.33 4.60 7.88
C ALA A 71 11.96 4.82 7.22
N SER A 72 11.52 3.91 6.36
CA SER A 72 10.23 4.02 5.69
C SER A 72 9.06 3.87 6.67
N LEU A 73 9.23 3.13 7.75
CA LEU A 73 8.18 2.98 8.77
C LEU A 73 7.84 4.32 9.42
N ALA A 74 8.86 5.04 9.90
CA ALA A 74 8.66 6.35 10.51
C ALA A 74 8.16 7.37 9.50
N TRP A 75 8.70 7.34 8.28
CA TRP A 75 8.26 8.24 7.22
C TRP A 75 6.77 8.04 6.89
N ALA A 76 6.35 6.79 6.73
CA ALA A 76 4.95 6.49 6.43
C ALA A 76 4.02 6.92 7.55
N GLY A 77 4.43 6.72 8.81
CA GLY A 77 3.67 7.17 9.96
C GLY A 77 3.45 8.67 9.98
N GLU A 78 4.49 9.45 9.69
CA GLU A 78 4.38 10.90 9.60
C GLU A 78 3.54 11.33 8.39
N ALA A 79 3.72 10.68 7.24
CA ALA A 79 2.94 10.96 6.05
C ALA A 79 1.45 10.78 6.28
N LEU A 80 1.07 9.72 6.97
CA LEU A 80 -0.33 9.42 7.22
C LEU A 80 -0.97 10.37 8.24
N LYS A 81 -0.18 10.98 9.11
CA LYS A 81 -0.67 12.01 10.03
C LYS A 81 -0.93 13.34 9.32
N ASN A 82 -0.19 13.64 8.27
CA ASN A 82 -0.21 14.93 7.59
C ASN A 82 -0.27 14.72 6.07
N LEU A 83 -1.19 13.88 5.60
CA LEU A 83 -1.19 13.41 4.23
C LEU A 83 -1.32 14.52 3.18
N GLY A 84 -2.21 15.48 3.40
CA GLY A 84 -2.40 16.57 2.44
C GLY A 84 -2.71 16.05 1.05
N ASN A 85 -1.88 16.43 0.07
CA ASN A 85 -2.00 15.97 -1.32
C ASN A 85 -1.21 14.71 -1.61
N GLY A 86 -0.55 14.16 -0.61
CA GLY A 86 0.24 12.95 -0.74
C GLY A 86 1.71 13.16 -0.44
N TRP A 87 2.41 12.06 -0.23
CA TRP A 87 3.84 12.02 0.09
C TRP A 87 4.51 10.99 -0.80
N LYS A 88 5.71 11.33 -1.29
CA LYS A 88 6.52 10.45 -2.12
C LYS A 88 7.94 10.41 -1.59
N ALA A 89 8.54 9.23 -1.58
CA ALA A 89 9.94 9.05 -1.20
C ALA A 89 10.47 7.76 -1.80
N THR A 90 11.81 7.59 -1.73
CA THR A 90 12.47 6.38 -2.20
C THR A 90 13.26 5.77 -1.05
N PHE A 91 13.12 4.46 -0.86
CA PHE A 91 13.80 3.71 0.19
C PHE A 91 14.35 2.43 -0.39
N SER A 92 15.66 2.23 -0.29
CA SER A 92 16.33 0.97 -0.66
C SER A 92 15.93 0.45 -2.05
N GLY A 93 15.80 1.35 -3.02
CA GLY A 93 15.43 0.97 -4.40
C GLY A 93 13.94 0.83 -4.64
N TRP A 94 13.11 1.32 -3.73
CA TRP A 94 11.65 1.32 -3.87
C TRP A 94 11.11 2.74 -3.80
N ALA A 95 10.30 3.11 -4.78
CA ALA A 95 9.56 4.38 -4.74
C ALA A 95 8.23 4.15 -4.05
N VAL A 96 7.93 4.96 -3.04
CA VAL A 96 6.70 4.86 -2.26
C VAL A 96 5.88 6.13 -2.47
N ASP A 97 4.62 5.95 -2.82
CA ASP A 97 3.65 7.03 -3.02
C ASP A 97 2.44 6.75 -2.15
N LEU A 98 2.18 7.64 -1.21
CA LEU A 98 0.99 7.60 -0.36
C LEU A 98 0.13 8.80 -0.70
N SER A 99 -1.08 8.58 -1.18
CA SER A 99 -1.96 9.67 -1.59
C SER A 99 -3.40 9.43 -1.18
N PRO A 100 -4.15 10.50 -0.85
CA PRO A 100 -5.58 10.36 -0.60
C PRO A 100 -6.35 10.24 -1.91
N VAL A 101 -7.42 9.47 -1.90
CA VAL A 101 -8.39 9.47 -2.99
C VAL A 101 -9.41 10.58 -2.69
N ALA A 102 -9.57 11.51 -3.60
CA ALA A 102 -10.39 12.70 -3.40
C ALA A 102 -11.82 12.35 -2.94
N ASP A 103 -12.31 13.12 -1.97
CA ASP A 103 -13.66 13.00 -1.42
C ASP A 103 -13.98 11.66 -0.76
N THR A 104 -12.93 10.93 -0.34
CA THR A 104 -13.11 9.64 0.34
C THR A 104 -12.18 9.54 1.54
N SER A 105 -12.35 8.48 2.34
CA SER A 105 -11.42 8.11 3.40
C SER A 105 -10.46 7.01 2.93
N VAL A 106 -10.26 6.88 1.63
CA VAL A 106 -9.40 5.85 1.05
C VAL A 106 -8.00 6.41 0.81
N ILE A 107 -6.99 5.64 1.17
CA ILE A 107 -5.58 5.94 0.91
C ILE A 107 -5.09 5.01 -0.19
N HIS A 108 -4.46 5.58 -1.20
CA HIS A 108 -3.78 4.82 -2.24
C HIS A 108 -2.32 4.67 -1.85
N VAL A 109 -1.85 3.43 -1.83
CA VAL A 109 -0.47 3.07 -1.54
C VAL A 109 0.12 2.45 -2.79
N LEU A 110 1.15 3.06 -3.35
CA LEU A 110 1.84 2.54 -4.51
C LEU A 110 3.33 2.41 -4.19
N ILE A 111 3.85 1.19 -4.27
CA ILE A 111 5.26 0.90 -4.00
C ILE A 111 5.81 0.21 -5.23
N THR A 112 6.77 0.85 -5.90
CA THR A 112 7.33 0.35 -7.15
C THR A 112 8.85 0.24 -7.04
N LYS A 113 9.38 -0.84 -7.61
CA LYS A 113 10.81 -1.07 -7.63
C LYS A 113 11.47 -0.13 -8.63
N THR A 114 12.46 0.64 -8.19
CA THR A 114 13.16 1.62 -9.03
C THR A 114 14.43 1.04 -9.66
N VAL A 115 14.96 -0.03 -9.09
CA VAL A 115 16.18 -0.70 -9.56
C VAL A 115 15.83 -2.13 -9.93
N ARG A 116 16.28 -2.57 -11.08
CA ARG A 116 16.04 -3.92 -11.61
C ARG A 116 17.32 -4.69 -11.79
#